data_03e9d5cba56df399c4c008bf8320a68a
#
_entry.id   03e9d5cba56df399c4c008bf8320a68a
#
_cell.length_a   1.000
_cell.length_b   1.000
_cell.length_c   1.000
_cell.angle_alpha   90.00
_cell.angle_beta   90.00
_cell.angle_gamma   90.00
#
_symmetry.space_group_name_H-M   'P 1'
#
loop_
_entity.id
_entity.type
_entity.pdbx_description
1 polymer ?
#
loop_
_entity_poly.entity_id
_entity_poly.type
_entity_poly.pdbx_seq_one_letter_code
_entity_poly.pdbx_strand_id
1 'polypeptide(L)'
;MAMKTKKVVRNIHLWLGLSSGLVVCLLCISGAAFVFAEEFMHAYNKDKLHASSVEGERMPIDSLVSNYKKAFPEEVYFWINTYNDKTRSFDVVSGIPSGDGPEDIKLKITFLDPYTGHIIGEDKFSANAAFIVAHFHSQLLLGNAGLWIIRVASLIFLAELLFGLILWWPRSKNESRSAFRPKYPASKKRMNHDFHRVYGFYACWLLLISVTTGLVMSFDWVEKPVVALFGGSPELVGQNPPMADVKEGQEFKSQQFVFEQFEKTYPKGYKLTLMAIRPGMENNQFILLDRDDRFLHLYGDNQIVDRYTGKQLDKPLVEAFEKNQDILEANLDIHMGTVGGWPTQVLAFMVGLFGASLPITGFFIWRGRKKGTTASRKSKEKALSPS
;
A
#
# COMPACT_ATOMS: atom_id res chain seq x y z
N MET A 1 -7.30 -33.44 -16.15
CA MET A 1 -7.93 -33.33 -14.82
C MET A 1 -9.31 -33.98 -14.85
N ALA A 2 -9.57 -34.97 -13.99
CA ALA A 2 -10.81 -35.73 -14.00
C ALA A 2 -12.06 -34.85 -13.74
N MET A 3 -13.23 -35.22 -14.27
CA MET A 3 -14.48 -34.46 -14.09
C MET A 3 -14.85 -34.28 -12.61
N LYS A 4 -14.56 -35.26 -11.76
CA LYS A 4 -14.78 -35.21 -10.31
C LYS A 4 -13.97 -34.09 -9.65
N THR A 5 -12.70 -33.90 -10.03
CA THR A 5 -11.80 -32.87 -9.46
C THR A 5 -12.26 -31.44 -9.80
N LYS A 6 -12.68 -31.17 -11.07
CA LYS A 6 -13.25 -29.85 -11.40
C LYS A 6 -14.55 -29.52 -10.66
N LYS A 7 -15.35 -30.53 -10.31
CA LYS A 7 -16.58 -30.34 -9.52
C LYS A 7 -16.22 -29.92 -8.08
N VAL A 8 -15.21 -30.54 -7.49
CA VAL A 8 -14.72 -30.20 -6.15
C VAL A 8 -14.14 -28.77 -6.14
N VAL A 9 -13.20 -28.46 -7.03
CA VAL A 9 -12.60 -27.12 -7.16
C VAL A 9 -13.67 -26.05 -7.33
N ARG A 10 -14.68 -26.29 -8.18
CA ARG A 10 -15.78 -25.34 -8.39
C ARG A 10 -16.61 -25.12 -7.12
N ASN A 11 -16.83 -26.15 -6.31
CA ASN A 11 -17.56 -26.00 -5.06
C ASN A 11 -16.74 -25.23 -4.03
N ILE A 12 -15.44 -25.51 -3.92
CA ILE A 12 -14.51 -24.75 -3.05
C ILE A 12 -14.49 -23.28 -3.47
N HIS A 13 -14.22 -22.99 -4.74
CA HIS A 13 -14.23 -21.63 -5.29
C HIS A 13 -15.57 -20.91 -5.02
N LEU A 14 -16.69 -21.58 -5.17
CA LEU A 14 -18.01 -21.00 -4.87
C LEU A 14 -18.15 -20.60 -3.42
N TRP A 15 -17.83 -21.49 -2.49
CA TRP A 15 -18.05 -21.24 -1.06
C TRP A 15 -17.04 -20.27 -0.47
N LEU A 16 -15.79 -20.34 -0.86
CA LEU A 16 -14.77 -19.35 -0.50
C LEU A 16 -15.16 -17.97 -1.02
N GLY A 17 -15.54 -17.85 -2.30
CA GLY A 17 -15.96 -16.57 -2.88
C GLY A 17 -17.26 -16.00 -2.28
N LEU A 18 -18.18 -16.85 -1.80
CA LEU A 18 -19.37 -16.37 -1.09
C LEU A 18 -19.07 -15.91 0.33
N SER A 19 -18.14 -16.57 1.03
CA SER A 19 -17.79 -16.24 2.43
C SER A 19 -16.89 -15.01 2.53
N SER A 20 -15.92 -14.85 1.64
CA SER A 20 -14.96 -13.73 1.65
C SER A 20 -15.34 -12.57 0.71
N GLY A 21 -16.28 -12.80 -0.20
CA GLY A 21 -16.55 -11.91 -1.34
C GLY A 21 -16.88 -10.46 -0.96
N LEU A 22 -17.58 -10.25 0.16
CA LEU A 22 -17.85 -8.89 0.65
C LEU A 22 -16.56 -8.18 1.06
N VAL A 23 -15.73 -8.85 1.86
CA VAL A 23 -14.46 -8.27 2.33
C VAL A 23 -13.53 -8.00 1.15
N VAL A 24 -13.40 -8.95 0.21
CA VAL A 24 -12.59 -8.79 -1.02
C VAL A 24 -13.12 -7.61 -1.87
N CYS A 25 -14.43 -7.46 -2.00
CA CYS A 25 -15.02 -6.33 -2.72
C CYS A 25 -14.65 -4.99 -2.06
N LEU A 26 -14.76 -4.90 -0.73
CA LEU A 26 -14.40 -3.70 0.03
C LEU A 26 -12.89 -3.40 -0.08
N LEU A 27 -12.03 -4.42 0.04
CA LEU A 27 -10.59 -4.28 -0.15
C LEU A 27 -10.23 -3.76 -1.54
N CYS A 28 -10.82 -4.35 -2.59
CA CYS A 28 -10.55 -3.93 -3.96
C CYS A 28 -11.00 -2.48 -4.23
N ILE A 29 -12.16 -2.06 -3.69
CA ILE A 29 -12.66 -0.70 -3.85
C ILE A 29 -11.78 0.29 -3.09
N SER A 30 -11.48 0.00 -1.83
CA SER A 30 -10.64 0.88 -1.00
C SER A 30 -9.21 0.97 -1.53
N GLY A 31 -8.62 -0.16 -1.99
CA GLY A 31 -7.32 -0.15 -2.64
C GLY A 31 -7.32 0.67 -3.92
N ALA A 32 -8.32 0.52 -4.78
CA ALA A 32 -8.46 1.37 -5.97
C ALA A 32 -8.55 2.86 -5.61
N ALA A 33 -9.33 3.22 -4.59
CA ALA A 33 -9.40 4.62 -4.13
C ALA A 33 -8.05 5.12 -3.59
N PHE A 34 -7.28 4.26 -2.92
CA PHE A 34 -6.02 4.63 -2.30
C PHE A 34 -4.86 4.81 -3.30
N VAL A 35 -4.95 4.23 -4.51
CA VAL A 35 -3.94 4.40 -5.57
C VAL A 35 -3.61 5.87 -5.83
N PHE A 36 -4.59 6.77 -5.73
CA PHE A 36 -4.44 8.22 -5.94
C PHE A 36 -4.38 9.01 -4.64
N ALA A 37 -3.89 8.40 -3.55
CA ALA A 37 -3.83 9.06 -2.24
C ALA A 37 -2.92 10.27 -2.24
N GLU A 38 -1.78 10.23 -2.94
CA GLU A 38 -0.84 11.35 -3.04
C GLU A 38 -1.45 12.52 -3.76
N GLU A 39 -2.08 12.30 -4.92
CA GLU A 39 -2.76 13.34 -5.70
C GLU A 39 -3.91 13.97 -4.90
N PHE A 40 -4.66 13.13 -4.17
CA PHE A 40 -5.71 13.61 -3.27
C PHE A 40 -5.13 14.47 -2.14
N MET A 41 -4.03 14.03 -1.50
CA MET A 41 -3.34 14.77 -0.44
C MET A 41 -2.82 16.12 -0.94
N HIS A 42 -2.23 16.16 -2.14
CA HIS A 42 -1.79 17.38 -2.79
C HIS A 42 -2.97 18.32 -3.08
N ALA A 43 -4.06 17.80 -3.63
CA ALA A 43 -5.25 18.62 -3.93
C ALA A 43 -5.92 19.16 -2.65
N TYR A 44 -5.99 18.32 -1.60
CA TYR A 44 -6.59 18.70 -0.31
C TYR A 44 -5.78 19.74 0.44
N ASN A 45 -4.44 19.67 0.36
CA ASN A 45 -3.53 20.57 1.07
C ASN A 45 -2.95 21.68 0.18
N LYS A 46 -3.46 21.89 -1.04
CA LYS A 46 -2.88 22.80 -2.04
C LYS A 46 -2.50 24.18 -1.49
N ASP A 47 -3.32 24.72 -0.59
CA ASP A 47 -3.12 26.05 0.00
C ASP A 47 -2.02 26.06 1.09
N LYS A 48 -1.51 24.90 1.50
CA LYS A 48 -0.49 24.71 2.53
C LYS A 48 0.86 24.22 1.96
N LEU A 49 0.85 23.74 0.71
CA LEU A 49 2.02 23.10 0.10
C LEU A 49 3.12 24.06 -0.32
N HIS A 50 2.84 25.37 -0.34
CA HIS A 50 3.78 26.36 -0.84
C HIS A 50 4.04 27.48 0.17
N ALA A 51 5.29 27.94 0.16
CA ALA A 51 5.71 29.12 0.92
C ALA A 51 4.95 30.36 0.47
N SER A 52 4.76 31.29 1.39
CA SER A 52 4.07 32.56 1.13
C SER A 52 4.88 33.47 0.19
N SER A 53 6.22 33.41 0.28
CA SER A 53 7.17 34.12 -0.58
C SER A 53 8.44 33.27 -0.71
N VAL A 54 9.16 33.43 -1.82
CA VAL A 54 10.44 32.74 -2.09
C VAL A 54 11.59 33.76 -2.02
N GLU A 55 11.51 34.71 -1.12
CA GLU A 55 12.53 35.75 -0.94
C GLU A 55 13.51 35.39 0.16
N GLY A 56 14.81 35.48 -0.16
CA GLY A 56 15.87 35.18 0.79
C GLY A 56 16.36 33.74 0.80
N GLU A 57 17.04 33.37 1.87
CA GLU A 57 17.51 32.00 2.11
C GLU A 57 16.53 31.26 3.01
N ARG A 58 16.39 29.95 2.77
CA ARG A 58 15.60 29.10 3.65
C ARG A 58 16.23 29.07 5.04
N MET A 59 15.39 29.05 6.06
CA MET A 59 15.85 28.84 7.43
C MET A 59 16.50 27.47 7.59
N PRO A 60 17.52 27.35 8.46
CA PRO A 60 18.08 26.06 8.83
C PRO A 60 16.98 25.11 9.38
N ILE A 61 17.08 23.81 9.06
CA ILE A 61 16.12 22.80 9.51
C ILE A 61 15.93 22.80 11.03
N ASP A 62 17.05 22.95 11.77
CA ASP A 62 16.99 23.02 13.25
C ASP A 62 16.17 24.21 13.76
N SER A 63 16.20 25.34 13.04
CA SER A 63 15.40 26.53 13.39
C SER A 63 13.92 26.28 13.13
N LEU A 64 13.58 25.64 11.99
CA LEU A 64 12.19 25.25 11.65
C LEU A 64 11.64 24.25 12.69
N VAL A 65 12.42 23.24 13.06
CA VAL A 65 12.08 22.26 14.09
C VAL A 65 11.94 22.94 15.46
N SER A 66 12.79 23.91 15.80
CA SER A 66 12.68 24.67 17.03
C SER A 66 11.38 25.49 17.07
N ASN A 67 11.02 26.15 15.96
CA ASN A 67 9.76 26.90 15.88
C ASN A 67 8.55 25.95 16.01
N TYR A 68 8.61 24.77 15.35
CA TYR A 68 7.60 23.74 15.51
C TYR A 68 7.44 23.31 16.97
N LYS A 69 8.54 22.94 17.66
CA LYS A 69 8.52 22.50 19.06
C LYS A 69 8.03 23.56 20.03
N LYS A 70 8.29 24.84 19.77
CA LYS A 70 7.73 25.96 20.58
C LYS A 70 6.23 26.06 20.45
N ALA A 71 5.68 25.80 19.26
CA ALA A 71 4.25 25.81 19.01
C ALA A 71 3.55 24.55 19.55
N PHE A 72 4.22 23.41 19.51
CA PHE A 72 3.67 22.11 19.90
C PHE A 72 4.60 21.34 20.86
N PRO A 73 4.79 21.80 22.10
CA PRO A 73 5.76 21.23 23.04
C PRO A 73 5.42 19.80 23.48
N GLU A 74 4.14 19.43 23.48
CA GLU A 74 3.64 18.09 23.88
C GLU A 74 3.72 17.05 22.77
N GLU A 75 4.07 17.45 21.53
CA GLU A 75 4.05 16.56 20.39
C GLU A 75 5.41 15.92 20.14
N VAL A 76 5.36 14.62 19.84
CA VAL A 76 6.52 13.88 19.33
C VAL A 76 6.48 13.94 17.82
N TYR A 77 7.52 14.46 17.18
CA TYR A 77 7.65 14.38 15.75
C TYR A 77 8.38 13.10 15.33
N PHE A 78 7.92 12.52 14.23
CA PHE A 78 8.43 11.26 13.70
C PHE A 78 9.35 11.47 12.51
N TRP A 79 8.96 12.36 11.59
CA TRP A 79 9.77 12.69 10.44
C TRP A 79 9.50 14.10 9.93
N ILE A 80 10.45 14.56 9.16
CA ILE A 80 10.49 15.88 8.57
C ILE A 80 10.68 15.69 7.08
N ASN A 81 9.85 16.36 6.28
CA ASN A 81 9.96 16.33 4.84
C ASN A 81 10.57 17.64 4.34
N THR A 82 11.60 17.55 3.55
CA THR A 82 12.22 18.67 2.86
C THR A 82 12.15 18.45 1.36
N TYR A 83 12.12 19.52 0.58
CA TYR A 83 11.95 19.47 -0.86
C TYR A 83 12.99 20.33 -1.56
N ASN A 84 13.52 19.86 -2.70
CA ASN A 84 14.37 20.68 -3.56
C ASN A 84 13.63 21.84 -4.21
N ASP A 85 12.32 21.69 -4.45
CA ASP A 85 11.47 22.78 -4.93
C ASP A 85 11.45 23.91 -3.90
N LYS A 86 12.03 25.04 -4.27
CA LYS A 86 12.15 26.22 -3.41
C LYS A 86 10.80 26.81 -3.00
N THR A 87 9.75 26.51 -3.73
CA THR A 87 8.40 27.00 -3.44
C THR A 87 7.68 26.14 -2.40
N ARG A 88 8.15 24.90 -2.14
CA ARG A 88 7.48 23.94 -1.25
C ARG A 88 7.64 24.33 0.21
N SER A 89 6.56 24.12 0.97
CA SER A 89 6.55 24.15 2.43
C SER A 89 7.47 23.08 3.01
N PHE A 90 7.83 23.26 4.26
CA PHE A 90 8.52 22.29 5.08
C PHE A 90 7.48 21.54 5.92
N ASP A 91 7.47 20.21 5.89
CA ASP A 91 6.45 19.42 6.53
C ASP A 91 7.01 18.68 7.75
N VAL A 92 6.26 18.70 8.85
CA VAL A 92 6.56 17.89 10.05
C VAL A 92 5.40 16.95 10.30
N VAL A 93 5.69 15.65 10.28
CA VAL A 93 4.72 14.63 10.73
C VAL A 93 4.97 14.33 12.19
N SER A 94 3.93 14.50 12.98
CA SER A 94 3.97 14.40 14.43
C SER A 94 2.73 13.73 14.99
N GLY A 95 2.74 13.46 16.27
CA GLY A 95 1.57 12.96 16.96
C GLY A 95 1.60 13.18 18.46
N ILE A 96 0.41 13.07 19.04
CA ILE A 96 0.21 13.08 20.49
C ILE A 96 -0.22 11.69 20.91
N PRO A 97 0.44 11.07 21.91
CA PRO A 97 -0.07 9.85 22.53
C PRO A 97 -1.50 10.08 23.05
N SER A 98 -2.43 9.22 22.67
CA SER A 98 -3.85 9.37 22.99
C SER A 98 -4.45 8.22 23.79
N GLY A 99 -3.64 7.22 24.14
CA GLY A 99 -4.02 6.03 24.91
C GLY A 99 -2.80 5.35 25.52
N ASP A 100 -3.01 4.16 26.08
CA ASP A 100 -1.98 3.42 26.82
C ASP A 100 -1.07 2.58 25.90
N GLY A 101 -1.36 2.52 24.60
CA GLY A 101 -0.60 1.75 23.63
C GLY A 101 0.31 2.60 22.73
N PRO A 102 1.43 2.06 22.26
CA PRO A 102 2.31 2.74 21.31
C PRO A 102 1.62 3.02 19.95
N GLU A 103 0.48 2.39 19.69
CA GLU A 103 -0.33 2.57 18.48
C GLU A 103 -1.40 3.67 18.63
N ASP A 104 -1.66 4.14 19.84
CA ASP A 104 -2.67 5.16 20.15
C ASP A 104 -2.11 6.58 19.99
N ILE A 105 -1.63 6.89 18.79
CA ILE A 105 -1.06 8.21 18.47
C ILE A 105 -1.96 8.92 17.48
N LYS A 106 -2.38 10.13 17.80
CA LYS A 106 -3.10 11.01 16.87
C LYS A 106 -2.11 11.73 15.98
N LEU A 107 -1.92 11.23 14.78
CA LEU A 107 -0.98 11.76 13.79
C LEU A 107 -1.55 12.98 13.06
N LYS A 108 -0.66 13.93 12.74
CA LYS A 108 -0.91 15.06 11.85
C LYS A 108 0.32 15.44 11.03
N ILE A 109 0.11 16.20 9.96
CA ILE A 109 1.14 16.92 9.23
C ILE A 109 0.98 18.40 9.56
N THR A 110 2.09 19.05 9.92
CA THR A 110 2.16 20.51 10.09
C THR A 110 3.04 21.07 8.97
N PHE A 111 2.53 22.05 8.24
CA PHE A 111 3.21 22.72 7.14
C PHE A 111 3.78 24.04 7.67
N LEU A 112 5.09 24.24 7.47
CA LEU A 112 5.79 25.46 7.84
C LEU A 112 6.34 26.16 6.59
N ASP A 113 6.31 27.48 6.62
CA ASP A 113 6.98 28.32 5.62
C ASP A 113 8.50 28.21 5.82
N PRO A 114 9.28 27.71 4.85
CA PRO A 114 10.71 27.48 5.03
C PRO A 114 11.54 28.76 5.10
N TYR A 115 10.99 29.93 4.79
CA TYR A 115 11.67 31.22 4.82
C TYR A 115 11.40 32.01 6.09
N THR A 116 10.17 31.93 6.60
CA THR A 116 9.75 32.67 7.79
C THR A 116 9.62 31.82 9.04
N GLY A 117 9.52 30.49 8.89
CA GLY A 117 9.28 29.55 9.97
C GLY A 117 7.86 29.61 10.55
N HIS A 118 6.95 30.35 9.92
CA HIS A 118 5.55 30.40 10.33
C HIS A 118 4.81 29.12 9.95
N ILE A 119 3.85 28.71 10.80
CA ILE A 119 2.96 27.58 10.53
C ILE A 119 1.93 28.05 9.52
N ILE A 120 1.93 27.41 8.34
CA ILE A 120 0.95 27.65 7.27
C ILE A 120 -0.38 26.96 7.62
N GLY A 121 -0.33 25.75 8.16
CA GLY A 121 -1.50 25.00 8.54
C GLY A 121 -1.21 23.57 8.96
N GLU A 122 -2.26 22.83 9.27
CA GLU A 122 -2.20 21.44 9.73
C GLU A 122 -3.14 20.55 8.90
N ASP A 123 -2.80 19.26 8.82
CA ASP A 123 -3.67 18.20 8.29
C ASP A 123 -3.68 17.02 9.26
N LYS A 124 -4.83 16.78 9.88
CA LYS A 124 -5.02 15.70 10.87
C LYS A 124 -5.38 14.41 10.14
N PHE A 125 -4.63 13.35 10.35
CA PHE A 125 -4.87 12.05 9.70
C PHE A 125 -6.27 11.51 9.96
N SER A 126 -6.81 11.74 11.16
CA SER A 126 -8.18 11.31 11.52
C SER A 126 -9.29 12.02 10.73
N ALA A 127 -9.00 13.17 10.11
CA ALA A 127 -9.93 13.95 9.32
C ALA A 127 -9.66 13.86 7.81
N ASN A 128 -8.51 13.32 7.41
CA ASN A 128 -8.10 13.21 6.03
C ASN A 128 -8.62 11.92 5.38
N ALA A 129 -9.35 12.06 4.28
CA ALA A 129 -9.97 10.92 3.60
C ALA A 129 -8.95 9.89 3.09
N ALA A 130 -7.75 10.29 2.65
CA ALA A 130 -6.72 9.35 2.21
C ALA A 130 -6.28 8.43 3.35
N PHE A 131 -6.03 8.98 4.54
CA PHE A 131 -5.67 8.18 5.71
C PHE A 131 -6.81 7.30 6.22
N ILE A 132 -8.06 7.79 6.17
CA ILE A 132 -9.25 6.99 6.52
C ILE A 132 -9.37 5.80 5.56
N VAL A 133 -9.17 6.02 4.25
CA VAL A 133 -9.19 4.95 3.24
C VAL A 133 -8.04 3.98 3.44
N ALA A 134 -6.83 4.45 3.78
CA ALA A 134 -5.68 3.61 4.10
C ALA A 134 -5.98 2.68 5.30
N HIS A 135 -6.49 3.25 6.40
CA HIS A 135 -6.88 2.49 7.58
C HIS A 135 -8.04 1.52 7.31
N PHE A 136 -8.99 1.93 6.47
CA PHE A 136 -10.05 1.02 6.04
C PHE A 136 -9.49 -0.13 5.20
N HIS A 137 -8.59 0.15 4.26
CA HIS A 137 -7.97 -0.86 3.41
C HIS A 137 -7.11 -1.84 4.22
N SER A 138 -6.33 -1.36 5.19
CA SER A 138 -5.39 -2.18 5.96
C SER A 138 -6.02 -2.92 7.14
N GLN A 139 -7.11 -2.42 7.72
CA GLN A 139 -7.68 -2.95 8.96
C GLN A 139 -9.19 -2.70 9.15
N LEU A 140 -9.93 -2.34 8.09
CA LEU A 140 -11.38 -2.11 8.09
C LEU A 140 -11.85 -1.10 9.16
N LEU A 141 -11.00 -0.22 9.65
CA LEU A 141 -11.22 0.64 10.83
C LEU A 141 -11.56 -0.12 12.13
N LEU A 142 -11.22 -1.42 12.20
CA LEU A 142 -11.50 -2.31 13.33
C LEU A 142 -10.22 -2.70 14.10
N GLY A 143 -9.11 -2.00 13.86
CA GLY A 143 -7.82 -2.27 14.48
C GLY A 143 -7.35 -3.71 14.23
N ASN A 144 -6.84 -4.37 15.25
CA ASN A 144 -6.26 -5.70 15.16
C ASN A 144 -7.24 -6.77 14.63
N ALA A 145 -8.52 -6.69 15.00
CA ALA A 145 -9.54 -7.60 14.49
C ALA A 145 -9.73 -7.44 12.97
N GLY A 146 -9.78 -6.20 12.48
CA GLY A 146 -9.87 -5.90 11.06
C GLY A 146 -8.64 -6.37 10.28
N LEU A 147 -7.45 -6.16 10.83
CA LEU A 147 -6.19 -6.63 10.27
C LEU A 147 -6.22 -8.15 10.02
N TRP A 148 -6.66 -8.96 11.01
CA TRP A 148 -6.77 -10.41 10.83
C TRP A 148 -7.85 -10.81 9.82
N ILE A 149 -8.99 -10.10 9.78
CA ILE A 149 -10.03 -10.33 8.76
C ILE A 149 -9.46 -10.13 7.35
N ILE A 150 -8.70 -9.04 7.13
CA ILE A 150 -8.08 -8.74 5.84
C ILE A 150 -7.02 -9.76 5.49
N ARG A 151 -6.14 -10.12 6.42
CA ARG A 151 -5.12 -11.16 6.23
C ARG A 151 -5.71 -12.47 5.74
N VAL A 152 -6.75 -12.96 6.42
CA VAL A 152 -7.44 -14.20 6.03
C VAL A 152 -8.17 -14.05 4.70
N ALA A 153 -8.87 -12.93 4.47
CA ALA A 153 -9.55 -12.67 3.21
C ALA A 153 -8.59 -12.61 2.01
N SER A 154 -7.40 -12.03 2.20
CA SER A 154 -6.37 -11.95 1.15
C SER A 154 -5.79 -13.33 0.80
N LEU A 155 -5.56 -14.21 1.79
CA LEU A 155 -5.17 -15.60 1.55
C LEU A 155 -6.27 -16.39 0.81
N ILE A 156 -7.52 -16.19 1.19
CA ILE A 156 -8.66 -16.78 0.49
C ILE A 156 -8.72 -16.25 -0.95
N PHE A 157 -8.54 -14.95 -1.15
CA PHE A 157 -8.57 -14.33 -2.47
C PHE A 157 -7.45 -14.86 -3.38
N LEU A 158 -6.24 -15.05 -2.86
CA LEU A 158 -5.17 -15.73 -3.61
C LEU A 158 -5.60 -17.13 -4.05
N ALA A 159 -6.16 -17.93 -3.16
CA ALA A 159 -6.68 -19.26 -3.49
C ALA A 159 -7.81 -19.20 -4.54
N GLU A 160 -8.71 -18.21 -4.43
CA GLU A 160 -9.78 -17.96 -5.39
C GLU A 160 -9.25 -17.68 -6.80
N LEU A 161 -8.22 -16.85 -6.94
CA LEU A 161 -7.58 -16.56 -8.22
C LEU A 161 -6.96 -17.81 -8.83
N LEU A 162 -6.25 -18.62 -8.04
CA LEU A 162 -5.66 -19.89 -8.48
C LEU A 162 -6.72 -20.92 -8.89
N PHE A 163 -7.78 -21.08 -8.11
CA PHE A 163 -8.90 -21.94 -8.46
C PHE A 163 -9.65 -21.42 -9.69
N GLY A 164 -9.78 -20.11 -9.83
CA GLY A 164 -10.35 -19.46 -11.00
C GLY A 164 -9.60 -19.83 -12.28
N LEU A 165 -8.27 -19.79 -12.28
CA LEU A 165 -7.42 -20.22 -13.40
C LEU A 165 -7.60 -21.70 -13.73
N ILE A 166 -7.65 -22.58 -12.72
CA ILE A 166 -7.90 -24.02 -12.91
C ILE A 166 -9.28 -24.26 -13.55
N LEU A 167 -10.30 -23.52 -13.12
CA LEU A 167 -11.65 -23.64 -13.67
C LEU A 167 -11.78 -23.05 -15.06
N TRP A 168 -11.05 -21.97 -15.35
CA TRP A 168 -11.01 -21.32 -16.64
C TRP A 168 -10.37 -22.19 -17.71
N TRP A 169 -9.38 -23.04 -17.38
CA TRP A 169 -8.57 -23.80 -18.33
C TRP A 169 -9.43 -24.61 -19.30
N PRO A 170 -9.36 -24.36 -20.64
CA PRO A 170 -10.17 -25.04 -21.63
C PRO A 170 -9.74 -26.51 -21.79
N ARG A 171 -10.69 -27.40 -22.09
CA ARG A 171 -10.46 -28.84 -22.28
C ARG A 171 -10.40 -29.26 -23.73
N SER A 172 -10.90 -28.44 -24.63
CA SER A 172 -10.95 -28.73 -26.06
C SER A 172 -10.66 -27.49 -26.89
N LYS A 173 -10.30 -27.68 -28.16
CA LYS A 173 -10.07 -26.57 -29.10
C LYS A 173 -11.32 -25.67 -29.23
N ASN A 174 -12.51 -26.24 -29.18
CA ASN A 174 -13.77 -25.49 -29.28
C ASN A 174 -14.04 -24.65 -28.01
N GLU A 175 -13.70 -25.17 -26.84
CA GLU A 175 -13.76 -24.42 -25.60
C GLU A 175 -12.71 -23.30 -25.55
N SER A 176 -11.53 -23.50 -26.13
CA SER A 176 -10.44 -22.52 -26.14
C SER A 176 -10.90 -21.19 -26.72
N ARG A 177 -11.58 -21.20 -27.89
CA ARG A 177 -12.07 -19.97 -28.52
C ARG A 177 -13.02 -19.16 -27.63
N SER A 178 -13.90 -19.86 -26.89
CA SER A 178 -14.85 -19.22 -25.96
C SER A 178 -14.26 -18.88 -24.60
N ALA A 179 -13.07 -19.38 -24.28
CA ALA A 179 -12.36 -19.05 -23.06
C ALA A 179 -11.69 -17.67 -23.14
N PHE A 180 -11.26 -17.25 -24.32
CA PHE A 180 -10.57 -15.99 -24.56
C PHE A 180 -11.48 -14.87 -25.10
N ARG A 181 -12.67 -15.19 -25.59
CA ARG A 181 -13.57 -14.19 -26.20
C ARG A 181 -15.01 -14.35 -25.70
N PRO A 182 -15.65 -13.28 -25.21
CA PRO A 182 -17.06 -13.30 -24.89
C PRO A 182 -17.89 -13.46 -26.17
N LYS A 183 -19.11 -14.02 -26.05
CA LYS A 183 -20.05 -14.12 -27.16
C LYS A 183 -21.00 -12.93 -27.17
N TYR A 184 -21.06 -12.22 -28.29
CA TYR A 184 -22.00 -11.16 -28.54
C TYR A 184 -22.76 -11.40 -29.86
N PRO A 185 -24.07 -11.09 -29.95
CA PRO A 185 -24.97 -10.73 -28.84
C PRO A 185 -25.31 -11.92 -27.94
N ALA A 186 -25.57 -11.67 -26.65
CA ALA A 186 -25.88 -12.72 -25.68
C ALA A 186 -26.88 -12.24 -24.62
N SER A 187 -27.58 -13.17 -23.96
CA SER A 187 -28.47 -12.85 -22.84
C SER A 187 -27.66 -12.25 -21.66
N LYS A 188 -28.32 -11.42 -20.83
CA LYS A 188 -27.71 -10.85 -19.62
C LYS A 188 -27.01 -11.88 -18.71
N LYS A 189 -27.63 -13.07 -18.57
CA LYS A 189 -27.07 -14.19 -17.80
C LYS A 189 -25.76 -14.70 -18.43
N ARG A 190 -25.73 -14.83 -19.76
CA ARG A 190 -24.51 -15.25 -20.49
C ARG A 190 -23.44 -14.19 -20.44
N MET A 191 -23.78 -12.93 -20.62
CA MET A 191 -22.85 -11.81 -20.54
C MET A 191 -22.19 -11.74 -19.14
N ASN A 192 -22.96 -11.86 -18.05
CA ASN A 192 -22.40 -11.90 -16.70
C ASN A 192 -21.44 -13.07 -16.48
N HIS A 193 -21.77 -14.24 -17.02
CA HIS A 193 -20.88 -15.40 -16.94
C HIS A 193 -19.59 -15.20 -17.76
N ASP A 194 -19.69 -14.65 -18.95
CA ASP A 194 -18.55 -14.40 -19.81
C ASP A 194 -17.68 -13.25 -19.24
N PHE A 195 -18.29 -12.23 -18.63
CA PHE A 195 -17.57 -11.19 -17.93
C PHE A 195 -16.73 -11.77 -16.77
N HIS A 196 -17.33 -12.56 -15.90
CA HIS A 196 -16.62 -13.20 -14.81
C HIS A 196 -15.50 -14.14 -15.30
N ARG A 197 -15.77 -14.96 -16.32
CA ARG A 197 -14.84 -16.00 -16.78
C ARG A 197 -13.73 -15.44 -17.67
N VAL A 198 -14.07 -14.64 -18.68
CA VAL A 198 -13.15 -14.20 -19.72
C VAL A 198 -12.31 -13.04 -19.22
N TYR A 199 -12.96 -11.98 -18.74
CA TYR A 199 -12.24 -10.83 -18.22
C TYR A 199 -11.59 -11.11 -16.87
N GLY A 200 -12.16 -12.02 -16.06
CA GLY A 200 -11.53 -12.53 -14.84
C GLY A 200 -10.19 -13.21 -15.13
N PHE A 201 -10.07 -13.93 -16.24
CA PHE A 201 -8.78 -14.50 -16.65
C PHE A 201 -7.74 -13.42 -16.97
N TYR A 202 -8.10 -12.39 -17.73
CA TYR A 202 -7.15 -11.32 -18.07
C TYR A 202 -6.74 -10.50 -16.85
N ALA A 203 -7.67 -10.17 -15.97
CA ALA A 203 -7.38 -9.42 -14.74
C ALA A 203 -6.65 -10.26 -13.69
N CYS A 204 -6.79 -11.59 -13.71
CA CYS A 204 -6.22 -12.49 -12.71
C CYS A 204 -4.71 -12.30 -12.53
N TRP A 205 -3.97 -12.07 -13.60
CA TRP A 205 -2.50 -11.91 -13.54
C TRP A 205 -2.09 -10.65 -12.77
N LEU A 206 -2.78 -9.54 -13.00
CA LEU A 206 -2.53 -8.31 -12.27
C LEU A 206 -3.07 -8.38 -10.84
N LEU A 207 -4.21 -9.03 -10.62
CA LEU A 207 -4.74 -9.28 -9.28
C LEU A 207 -3.83 -10.23 -8.48
N LEU A 208 -3.17 -11.21 -9.11
CA LEU A 208 -2.15 -12.04 -8.44
C LEU A 208 -0.96 -11.21 -7.98
N ILE A 209 -0.48 -10.27 -8.79
CA ILE A 209 0.57 -9.34 -8.37
C ILE A 209 0.08 -8.52 -7.18
N SER A 210 -1.08 -7.89 -7.29
CA SER A 210 -1.64 -7.04 -6.22
C SER A 210 -1.85 -7.81 -4.91
N VAL A 211 -2.44 -9.01 -4.94
CA VAL A 211 -2.66 -9.79 -3.71
C VAL A 211 -1.35 -10.31 -3.12
N THR A 212 -0.39 -10.72 -3.96
CA THR A 212 0.90 -11.24 -3.48
C THR A 212 1.71 -10.14 -2.80
N THR A 213 1.79 -8.95 -3.41
CA THR A 213 2.45 -7.78 -2.81
C THR A 213 1.77 -7.32 -1.52
N GLY A 214 0.45 -7.39 -1.43
CA GLY A 214 -0.29 -7.14 -0.19
C GLY A 214 0.01 -8.17 0.90
N LEU A 215 0.18 -9.45 0.54
CA LEU A 215 0.55 -10.51 1.49
C LEU A 215 1.99 -10.36 2.00
N VAL A 216 2.93 -9.85 1.18
CA VAL A 216 4.29 -9.50 1.63
C VAL A 216 4.24 -8.51 2.79
N MET A 217 3.45 -7.45 2.68
CA MET A 217 3.27 -6.45 3.73
C MET A 217 2.48 -6.96 4.95
N SER A 218 1.85 -8.13 4.84
CA SER A 218 0.94 -8.65 5.87
C SER A 218 1.56 -9.75 6.72
N PHE A 219 2.57 -10.47 6.20
CA PHE A 219 3.10 -11.68 6.85
C PHE A 219 4.60 -11.83 6.65
N ASP A 220 5.35 -11.91 7.73
CA ASP A 220 6.81 -12.14 7.71
C ASP A 220 7.20 -13.41 6.95
N TRP A 221 6.40 -14.49 7.05
CA TRP A 221 6.66 -15.74 6.34
C TRP A 221 6.48 -15.62 4.81
N VAL A 222 5.77 -14.58 4.31
CA VAL A 222 5.69 -14.23 2.88
C VAL A 222 6.79 -13.24 2.52
N GLU A 223 7.09 -12.30 3.40
CA GLU A 223 8.13 -11.28 3.23
C GLU A 223 9.53 -11.92 3.12
N LYS A 224 9.89 -12.81 4.05
CA LYS A 224 11.21 -13.47 4.08
C LYS A 224 11.63 -14.12 2.76
N PRO A 225 10.82 -14.97 2.10
CA PRO A 225 11.15 -15.51 0.79
C PRO A 225 11.30 -14.46 -0.31
N VAL A 226 10.51 -13.39 -0.27
CA VAL A 226 10.58 -12.31 -1.25
C VAL A 226 11.86 -11.52 -1.06
N VAL A 227 12.20 -11.12 0.17
CA VAL A 227 13.45 -10.47 0.51
C VAL A 227 14.65 -11.31 0.05
N ALA A 228 14.65 -12.62 0.33
CA ALA A 228 15.71 -13.53 -0.12
C ALA A 228 15.80 -13.61 -1.67
N LEU A 229 14.67 -13.65 -2.38
CA LEU A 229 14.61 -13.72 -3.84
C LEU A 229 15.29 -12.51 -4.50
N PHE A 230 15.14 -11.31 -3.91
CA PHE A 230 15.74 -10.07 -4.40
C PHE A 230 17.11 -9.78 -3.78
N GLY A 231 17.71 -10.76 -3.10
CA GLY A 231 19.07 -10.71 -2.57
C GLY A 231 19.23 -9.86 -1.31
N GLY A 232 18.13 -9.65 -0.56
CA GLY A 232 18.16 -9.12 0.80
C GLY A 232 18.43 -10.22 1.84
N SER A 233 18.33 -9.87 3.11
CA SER A 233 18.64 -10.69 4.28
C SER A 233 17.36 -11.08 5.04
N PRO A 234 16.79 -12.26 4.79
CA PRO A 234 15.51 -12.69 5.38
C PRO A 234 15.57 -12.82 6.91
N GLU A 235 16.76 -13.02 7.48
CA GLU A 235 16.99 -13.06 8.92
C GLU A 235 16.78 -11.72 9.62
N LEU A 236 16.87 -10.62 8.87
CA LEU A 236 16.65 -9.27 9.40
C LEU A 236 15.18 -8.84 9.36
N VAL A 237 14.31 -9.61 8.70
CA VAL A 237 12.87 -9.32 8.66
C VAL A 237 12.28 -9.38 10.07
N GLY A 238 11.65 -8.28 10.49
CA GLY A 238 11.08 -8.10 11.83
C GLY A 238 12.11 -7.77 12.91
N GLN A 239 13.40 -7.57 12.53
CA GLN A 239 14.44 -7.12 13.46
C GLN A 239 14.49 -5.58 13.54
N ASN A 240 14.99 -5.09 14.66
CA ASN A 240 15.32 -3.66 14.76
C ASN A 240 16.59 -3.35 13.95
N PRO A 241 16.70 -2.15 13.36
CA PRO A 241 17.90 -1.73 12.66
C PRO A 241 19.11 -1.65 13.61
N PRO A 242 20.33 -1.84 13.11
CA PRO A 242 21.53 -1.61 13.89
C PRO A 242 21.55 -0.19 14.48
N MET A 243 21.96 -0.06 15.74
CA MET A 243 22.00 1.20 16.46
C MET A 243 23.42 1.76 16.56
N ALA A 244 23.57 3.07 16.43
CA ALA A 244 24.80 3.75 16.78
C ALA A 244 25.11 3.60 18.28
N ASP A 245 26.39 3.46 18.62
CA ASP A 245 26.79 3.37 20.02
C ASP A 245 26.56 4.68 20.75
N VAL A 246 26.13 4.58 22.00
CA VAL A 246 26.00 5.74 22.87
C VAL A 246 27.39 6.32 23.12
N LYS A 247 27.55 7.60 22.84
CA LYS A 247 28.81 8.33 23.06
C LYS A 247 28.59 9.32 24.19
N GLU A 248 28.87 8.87 25.43
CA GLU A 248 28.71 9.71 26.60
C GLU A 248 29.46 11.05 26.47
N GLY A 249 28.79 12.14 26.79
CA GLY A 249 29.35 13.50 26.73
C GLY A 249 29.46 14.08 25.32
N GLN A 250 29.02 13.38 24.26
CA GLN A 250 28.95 13.93 22.91
C GLN A 250 27.52 14.39 22.59
N GLU A 251 27.40 15.56 22.01
CA GLU A 251 26.14 16.07 21.49
C GLU A 251 25.86 15.52 20.08
N PHE A 252 24.58 15.37 19.74
CA PHE A 252 24.16 15.03 18.41
C PHE A 252 24.50 16.15 17.42
N LYS A 253 24.88 15.78 16.21
CA LYS A 253 24.97 16.74 15.09
C LYS A 253 23.57 17.30 14.80
N SER A 254 23.54 18.55 14.38
CA SER A 254 22.30 19.21 13.97
C SER A 254 21.69 18.52 12.76
N GLN A 255 20.38 18.61 12.60
CA GLN A 255 19.70 18.05 11.43
C GLN A 255 20.12 18.76 10.14
N GLN A 256 20.38 20.06 10.23
CA GLN A 256 20.93 20.83 9.12
C GLN A 256 22.30 20.27 8.67
N PHE A 257 23.19 19.96 9.61
CA PHE A 257 24.50 19.37 9.30
C PHE A 257 24.34 18.03 8.56
N VAL A 258 23.45 17.15 9.05
CA VAL A 258 23.18 15.85 8.40
C VAL A 258 22.62 16.07 7.00
N PHE A 259 21.64 16.95 6.84
CA PHE A 259 21.06 17.29 5.55
C PHE A 259 22.12 17.79 4.55
N GLU A 260 23.00 18.70 4.95
CA GLU A 260 24.09 19.24 4.10
C GLU A 260 25.11 18.15 3.68
N GLN A 261 25.36 17.13 4.51
CA GLN A 261 26.20 16.01 4.09
C GLN A 261 25.53 15.22 2.96
N PHE A 262 24.21 15.03 3.06
CA PHE A 262 23.43 14.35 2.01
C PHE A 262 23.37 15.17 0.72
N GLU A 263 23.12 16.46 0.79
CA GLU A 263 23.14 17.34 -0.39
C GLU A 263 24.48 17.32 -1.13
N LYS A 264 25.60 17.22 -0.40
CA LYS A 264 26.94 17.10 -1.01
C LYS A 264 27.15 15.78 -1.73
N THR A 265 26.63 14.69 -1.15
CA THR A 265 26.76 13.33 -1.71
C THR A 265 25.83 13.14 -2.91
N TYR A 266 24.66 13.77 -2.86
CA TYR A 266 23.58 13.63 -3.84
C TYR A 266 23.13 15.01 -4.36
N PRO A 267 23.90 15.71 -5.16
CA PRO A 267 23.71 17.14 -5.45
C PRO A 267 22.56 17.50 -6.38
N LYS A 268 21.79 16.53 -6.90
CA LYS A 268 20.70 16.81 -7.86
C LYS A 268 19.58 15.78 -7.78
N GLY A 269 18.33 16.24 -7.91
CA GLY A 269 17.19 15.40 -8.23
C GLY A 269 16.52 14.71 -7.05
N TYR A 270 16.40 15.39 -5.91
CA TYR A 270 15.58 14.88 -4.81
C TYR A 270 14.24 15.58 -4.76
N LYS A 271 13.18 14.81 -4.77
CA LYS A 271 11.84 15.27 -4.49
C LYS A 271 11.65 15.47 -2.99
N LEU A 272 12.21 14.58 -2.20
CA LEU A 272 11.96 14.52 -0.77
C LEU A 272 13.14 13.94 -0.03
N THR A 273 13.51 14.54 1.10
CA THR A 273 14.39 13.93 2.08
C THR A 273 13.61 13.73 3.37
N LEU A 274 13.42 12.50 3.79
CA LEU A 274 12.74 12.15 5.00
C LEU A 274 13.75 11.89 6.11
N MET A 275 13.61 12.61 7.22
CA MET A 275 14.48 12.43 8.38
C MET A 275 13.61 11.95 9.54
N ALA A 276 13.67 10.65 9.83
CA ALA A 276 12.92 10.05 10.92
C ALA A 276 13.79 9.90 12.16
N ILE A 277 13.30 10.36 13.30
CA ILE A 277 13.85 10.04 14.62
C ILE A 277 12.81 9.18 15.31
N ARG A 278 13.11 7.89 15.43
CA ARG A 278 12.17 6.95 16.08
C ARG A 278 12.39 6.99 17.59
N PRO A 279 11.32 7.04 18.41
CA PRO A 279 11.43 6.90 19.87
C PRO A 279 12.19 5.62 20.24
N GLY A 280 13.13 5.70 21.16
CA GLY A 280 14.01 4.60 21.54
C GLY A 280 15.17 4.32 20.57
N MET A 281 15.29 5.09 19.48
CA MET A 281 16.36 4.99 18.49
C MET A 281 17.02 6.36 18.24
N GLU A 282 17.13 7.19 19.28
CA GLU A 282 17.55 8.58 19.18
C GLU A 282 19.01 8.75 18.69
N ASN A 283 19.82 7.70 18.82
CA ASN A 283 21.22 7.70 18.34
C ASN A 283 21.31 7.58 16.81
N ASN A 284 20.24 7.11 16.16
CA ASN A 284 20.15 6.97 14.72
C ASN A 284 19.27 8.05 14.10
N GLN A 285 19.56 8.37 12.86
CA GLN A 285 18.66 9.09 11.97
C GLN A 285 18.45 8.27 10.71
N PHE A 286 17.19 8.10 10.35
CA PHE A 286 16.83 7.39 9.12
C PHE A 286 16.57 8.43 8.04
N ILE A 287 17.13 8.21 6.86
CA ILE A 287 16.95 9.08 5.71
C ILE A 287 16.40 8.24 4.58
N LEU A 288 15.33 8.73 3.99
CA LEU A 288 14.77 8.24 2.75
C LEU A 288 14.95 9.33 1.69
N LEU A 289 15.55 8.96 0.59
CA LEU A 289 15.77 9.83 -0.57
C LEU A 289 14.85 9.39 -1.71
N ASP A 290 13.90 10.23 -2.07
CA ASP A 290 13.06 10.01 -3.25
C ASP A 290 13.64 10.80 -4.43
N ARG A 291 14.09 10.08 -5.46
CA ARG A 291 14.80 10.65 -6.62
C ARG A 291 13.89 10.84 -7.81
N ASP A 292 13.80 12.05 -8.32
CA ASP A 292 13.03 12.42 -9.51
C ASP A 292 13.51 11.75 -10.82
N ASP A 293 14.75 11.24 -10.87
CA ASP A 293 15.41 10.76 -12.08
C ASP A 293 15.22 9.25 -12.35
N ARG A 294 14.47 8.55 -11.50
CA ARG A 294 14.23 7.09 -11.66
C ARG A 294 12.94 6.83 -12.40
N PHE A 295 13.06 6.18 -13.55
CA PHE A 295 11.90 5.69 -14.34
C PHE A 295 11.07 4.63 -13.60
N LEU A 296 11.70 3.88 -12.70
CA LEU A 296 11.07 2.91 -11.81
C LEU A 296 11.50 3.26 -10.39
N HIS A 297 10.56 3.66 -9.54
CA HIS A 297 10.80 3.92 -8.11
C HIS A 297 11.08 2.63 -7.32
N LEU A 298 11.83 1.69 -7.93
CA LEU A 298 12.09 0.35 -7.38
C LEU A 298 13.09 0.34 -6.22
N TYR A 299 13.86 1.41 -6.04
CA TYR A 299 14.84 1.50 -4.96
C TYR A 299 14.89 2.94 -4.46
N GLY A 300 14.42 3.16 -3.24
CA GLY A 300 14.75 4.33 -2.45
C GLY A 300 16.22 4.28 -2.04
N ASP A 301 16.80 5.40 -1.68
CA ASP A 301 18.10 5.41 -1.02
C ASP A 301 17.84 5.52 0.49
N ASN A 302 17.44 4.40 1.12
CA ASN A 302 17.32 4.32 2.56
C ASN A 302 18.69 4.33 3.19
N GLN A 303 18.90 5.21 4.16
CA GLN A 303 20.16 5.30 4.87
C GLN A 303 19.97 5.44 6.37
N ILE A 304 20.81 4.76 7.14
CA ILE A 304 20.88 4.86 8.59
C ILE A 304 22.11 5.69 8.94
N VAL A 305 21.90 6.80 9.63
CA VAL A 305 22.94 7.76 9.97
C VAL A 305 23.20 7.75 11.47
N ASP A 306 24.48 7.70 11.85
CA ASP A 306 24.95 7.95 13.23
C ASP A 306 24.81 9.46 13.52
N ARG A 307 23.94 9.83 14.44
CA ARG A 307 23.68 11.23 14.80
C ARG A 307 24.86 11.94 15.48
N TYR A 308 25.80 11.22 16.06
CA TYR A 308 27.00 11.83 16.62
C TYR A 308 28.00 12.28 15.56
N THR A 309 28.04 11.57 14.44
CA THR A 309 29.00 11.85 13.36
C THR A 309 28.35 12.54 12.15
N GLY A 310 27.04 12.36 11.96
CA GLY A 310 26.30 12.81 10.77
C GLY A 310 26.65 12.04 9.51
N LYS A 311 27.27 10.85 9.63
CA LYS A 311 27.65 9.98 8.52
C LYS A 311 26.83 8.71 8.55
N GLN A 312 26.78 8.01 7.40
CA GLN A 312 26.19 6.67 7.36
C GLN A 312 26.78 5.80 8.47
N LEU A 313 25.92 5.03 9.12
CA LEU A 313 26.32 4.20 10.24
C LEU A 313 27.21 3.05 9.75
N ASP A 314 28.47 3.04 10.21
CA ASP A 314 29.43 1.99 9.89
C ASP A 314 29.31 0.85 10.92
N LYS A 315 28.35 -0.04 10.69
CA LYS A 315 28.14 -1.25 11.49
C LYS A 315 27.78 -2.44 10.60
N PRO A 316 28.10 -3.65 11.04
CA PRO A 316 27.63 -4.87 10.36
C PRO A 316 26.12 -4.85 10.16
N LEU A 317 25.66 -5.39 9.05
CA LEU A 317 24.25 -5.54 8.69
C LEU A 317 23.50 -4.26 8.31
N VAL A 318 24.11 -3.06 8.36
CA VAL A 318 23.44 -1.81 7.95
C VAL A 318 23.05 -1.87 6.49
N GLU A 319 23.96 -2.17 5.57
CA GLU A 319 23.68 -2.29 4.15
C GLU A 319 22.60 -3.35 3.84
N ALA A 320 22.63 -4.48 4.57
CA ALA A 320 21.65 -5.54 4.41
C ALA A 320 20.27 -5.12 4.92
N PHE A 321 20.21 -4.33 5.98
CA PHE A 321 18.98 -3.77 6.50
C PHE A 321 18.38 -2.71 5.56
N GLU A 322 19.22 -1.78 5.08
CA GLU A 322 18.84 -0.76 4.09
C GLU A 322 18.29 -1.41 2.82
N LYS A 323 18.97 -2.46 2.33
CA LYS A 323 18.50 -3.21 1.16
C LYS A 323 17.14 -3.88 1.37
N ASN A 324 16.88 -4.42 2.57
CA ASN A 324 15.56 -4.95 2.89
C ASN A 324 14.49 -3.87 2.81
N GLN A 325 14.77 -2.66 3.32
CA GLN A 325 13.83 -1.54 3.24
C GLN A 325 13.56 -1.14 1.79
N ASP A 326 14.59 -1.06 0.94
CA ASP A 326 14.44 -0.79 -0.49
C ASP A 326 13.54 -1.82 -1.19
N ILE A 327 13.70 -3.11 -0.85
CA ILE A 327 12.85 -4.19 -1.40
C ILE A 327 11.38 -4.00 -0.97
N LEU A 328 11.14 -3.61 0.28
CA LEU A 328 9.78 -3.38 0.79
C LEU A 328 9.13 -2.15 0.18
N GLU A 329 9.88 -1.09 -0.04
CA GLU A 329 9.39 0.10 -0.75
C GLU A 329 9.04 -0.23 -2.19
N ALA A 330 9.92 -0.95 -2.91
CA ALA A 330 9.62 -1.42 -4.25
C ALA A 330 8.38 -2.32 -4.29
N ASN A 331 8.18 -3.17 -3.27
CA ASN A 331 6.96 -3.97 -3.15
C ASN A 331 5.71 -3.09 -2.98
N LEU A 332 5.79 -2.02 -2.18
CA LEU A 332 4.70 -1.07 -2.00
C LEU A 332 4.38 -0.33 -3.31
N ASP A 333 5.40 0.13 -4.03
CA ASP A 333 5.24 0.78 -5.34
C ASP A 333 4.55 -0.12 -6.37
N ILE A 334 4.92 -1.40 -6.40
CA ILE A 334 4.25 -2.39 -7.26
C ILE A 334 2.81 -2.58 -6.82
N HIS A 335 2.55 -2.66 -5.52
CA HIS A 335 1.21 -2.84 -4.97
C HIS A 335 0.28 -1.67 -5.30
N MET A 336 0.77 -0.45 -5.16
CA MET A 336 0.03 0.78 -5.46
C MET A 336 0.00 1.11 -6.96
N GLY A 337 0.89 0.49 -7.76
CA GLY A 337 1.03 0.79 -9.17
C GLY A 337 1.81 2.07 -9.45
N THR A 338 2.52 2.63 -8.48
CA THR A 338 3.35 3.85 -8.64
C THR A 338 4.62 3.59 -9.44
N VAL A 339 5.06 2.33 -9.53
CA VAL A 339 6.29 1.85 -10.17
C VAL A 339 6.55 2.39 -11.58
N GLY A 340 5.52 2.64 -12.37
CA GLY A 340 5.59 3.22 -13.73
C GLY A 340 4.87 4.57 -13.83
N GLY A 341 4.64 5.23 -12.71
CA GLY A 341 3.95 6.51 -12.63
C GLY A 341 2.46 6.40 -13.00
N TRP A 342 1.90 7.50 -13.47
CA TRP A 342 0.46 7.62 -13.71
C TRP A 342 -0.18 6.51 -14.58
N PRO A 343 0.45 6.00 -15.68
CA PRO A 343 -0.16 4.91 -16.46
C PRO A 343 -0.38 3.63 -15.67
N THR A 344 0.57 3.25 -14.81
CA THR A 344 0.45 2.04 -13.98
C THR A 344 -0.45 2.24 -12.76
N GLN A 345 -0.54 3.44 -12.22
CA GLN A 345 -1.56 3.82 -11.21
C GLN A 345 -2.97 3.67 -11.78
N VAL A 346 -3.24 4.21 -12.98
CA VAL A 346 -4.54 4.03 -13.65
C VAL A 346 -4.84 2.55 -13.89
N LEU A 347 -3.84 1.77 -14.29
CA LEU A 347 -4.00 0.33 -14.47
C LEU A 347 -4.34 -0.35 -13.13
N ALA A 348 -3.65 -0.05 -12.04
CA ALA A 348 -3.92 -0.59 -10.72
C ALA A 348 -5.34 -0.22 -10.23
N PHE A 349 -5.76 1.03 -10.43
CA PHE A 349 -7.13 1.48 -10.17
C PHE A 349 -8.16 0.65 -10.91
N MET A 350 -7.99 0.47 -12.23
CA MET A 350 -8.91 -0.31 -13.06
C MET A 350 -8.96 -1.78 -12.64
N VAL A 351 -7.81 -2.36 -12.29
CA VAL A 351 -7.69 -3.73 -11.80
C VAL A 351 -8.40 -3.89 -10.45
N GLY A 352 -8.26 -2.93 -9.54
CA GLY A 352 -8.98 -2.91 -8.26
C GLY A 352 -10.50 -2.88 -8.46
N LEU A 353 -11.01 -1.97 -9.30
CA LEU A 353 -12.45 -1.91 -9.62
C LEU A 353 -12.95 -3.22 -10.27
N PHE A 354 -12.15 -3.79 -11.16
CA PHE A 354 -12.48 -5.06 -11.77
C PHE A 354 -12.47 -6.20 -10.74
N GLY A 355 -11.47 -6.25 -9.85
CA GLY A 355 -11.39 -7.19 -8.73
C GLY A 355 -12.64 -7.15 -7.86
N ALA A 356 -13.14 -5.96 -7.52
CA ALA A 356 -14.38 -5.76 -6.79
C ALA A 356 -15.62 -6.35 -7.51
N SER A 357 -15.63 -6.33 -8.84
CA SER A 357 -16.74 -6.86 -9.64
C SER A 357 -16.82 -8.39 -9.64
N LEU A 358 -15.70 -9.10 -9.37
CA LEU A 358 -15.67 -10.57 -9.43
C LEU A 358 -16.55 -11.27 -8.39
N PRO A 359 -16.55 -10.90 -7.10
CA PRO A 359 -17.49 -11.46 -6.13
C PRO A 359 -18.95 -11.18 -6.50
N ILE A 360 -19.23 -9.97 -7.00
CA ILE A 360 -20.58 -9.55 -7.41
C ILE A 360 -21.08 -10.42 -8.57
N THR A 361 -20.28 -10.55 -9.62
CA THR A 361 -20.64 -11.38 -10.78
C THR A 361 -20.75 -12.85 -10.43
N GLY A 362 -19.87 -13.36 -9.56
CA GLY A 362 -19.90 -14.71 -9.01
C GLY A 362 -21.21 -15.00 -8.25
N PHE A 363 -21.64 -14.06 -7.39
CA PHE A 363 -22.91 -14.14 -6.68
C PHE A 363 -24.11 -14.23 -7.65
N PHE A 364 -24.15 -13.42 -8.69
CA PHE A 364 -25.22 -13.48 -9.69
C PHE A 364 -25.22 -14.78 -10.48
N ILE A 365 -24.06 -15.37 -10.78
CA ILE A 365 -23.96 -16.69 -11.41
C ILE A 365 -24.56 -17.76 -10.51
N TRP A 366 -24.22 -17.76 -9.22
CA TRP A 366 -24.77 -18.70 -8.23
C TRP A 366 -26.29 -18.56 -8.07
N ARG A 367 -26.78 -17.34 -7.87
CA ARG A 367 -28.24 -17.06 -7.75
C ARG A 367 -29.03 -17.50 -9.00
N GLY A 368 -28.46 -17.28 -10.19
CA GLY A 368 -29.06 -17.67 -11.46
C GLY A 368 -29.21 -19.19 -11.66
N ARG A 369 -28.28 -19.98 -11.07
CA ARG A 369 -28.32 -21.45 -11.07
C ARG A 369 -29.41 -21.97 -10.14
N LYS A 370 -29.55 -21.43 -8.93
CA LYS A 370 -30.61 -21.81 -7.97
C LYS A 370 -32.03 -21.62 -8.56
N LYS A 371 -32.27 -20.48 -9.21
CA LYS A 371 -33.59 -20.23 -9.85
C LYS A 371 -33.93 -21.23 -10.96
N GLY A 372 -32.95 -21.65 -11.76
CA GLY A 372 -33.11 -22.64 -12.82
C GLY A 372 -33.48 -24.04 -12.29
N THR A 373 -32.82 -24.49 -11.21
CA THR A 373 -33.12 -25.78 -10.56
C THR A 373 -34.50 -25.80 -9.92
N THR A 374 -34.93 -24.73 -9.27
CA THR A 374 -36.25 -24.63 -8.65
C THR A 374 -37.39 -24.60 -9.68
N ALA A 375 -37.19 -23.88 -10.80
CA ALA A 375 -38.16 -23.84 -11.89
C ALA A 375 -38.32 -25.20 -12.58
N SER A 376 -37.21 -25.91 -12.82
CA SER A 376 -37.22 -27.28 -13.40
C SER A 376 -37.90 -28.29 -12.47
N ARG A 377 -37.70 -28.18 -11.14
CA ARG A 377 -38.38 -29.03 -10.15
C ARG A 377 -39.87 -28.79 -10.10
N LYS A 378 -40.31 -27.53 -10.05
CA LYS A 378 -41.73 -27.17 -10.09
C LYS A 378 -42.42 -27.62 -11.39
N SER A 379 -41.75 -27.53 -12.53
CA SER A 379 -42.27 -28.02 -13.81
C SER A 379 -42.43 -29.53 -13.84
N LYS A 380 -41.51 -30.30 -13.26
CA LYS A 380 -41.59 -31.75 -13.11
C LYS A 380 -42.70 -32.18 -12.15
N GLU A 381 -42.83 -31.49 -10.99
CA GLU A 381 -43.91 -31.74 -10.01
C GLU A 381 -45.26 -31.49 -10.63
N LYS A 382 -45.41 -30.44 -11.46
CA LYS A 382 -46.64 -30.12 -12.16
C LYS A 382 -47.02 -31.12 -13.28
N ALA A 383 -45.99 -31.74 -13.91
CA ALA A 383 -46.18 -32.76 -14.93
C ALA A 383 -46.49 -34.16 -14.35
N LEU A 384 -46.23 -34.36 -13.06
CA LEU A 384 -46.48 -35.63 -12.34
C LEU A 384 -47.75 -35.61 -11.47
N SER A 385 -48.47 -34.47 -11.36
CA SER A 385 -49.77 -34.39 -10.68
C SER A 385 -50.86 -34.87 -11.64
N PRO A 386 -51.57 -36.01 -11.35
CA PRO A 386 -52.71 -36.43 -12.16
C PRO A 386 -53.83 -35.39 -12.07
N SER A 387 -54.44 -35.11 -13.22
CA SER A 387 -55.67 -34.30 -13.36
C SER A 387 -56.87 -35.00 -12.77
#